data_b063e525fb872b2c8b9e1b25a05e91f5
#
_entry.id   b063e525fb872b2c8b9e1b25a05e91f5
#
_cell.length_a   1.000
_cell.length_b   1.000
_cell.length_c   1.000
_cell.angle_alpha   90.00
_cell.angle_beta   90.00
_cell.angle_gamma   90.00
#
_symmetry.space_group_name_H-M   'P 1'
#
loop_
_entity.id
_entity.type
_entity.pdbx_description
1 polymer ?
#
loop_
_entity_poly.entity_id
_entity_poly.type
_entity_poly.pdbx_seq_one_letter_code
_entity_poly.pdbx_strand_id
1 'polypeptide(L)'
;YLYARPESRIEDYRVYTKLDSEYKNAKFAIEADIVDSESKYLLAKLVDADGKVIINDKIELTDSDAHFKEYNVKNPKKWSAEIPYLYTLYLTLCDKDGSVIESIPQKVGFRSVEIKDRQLLVNGQPILIKGANRHEMDPNTGYVVPLERMIEDIQIMKKMNINAIRTSHYPDDPRWYDLCDKYGIYLVAEANVEGHGMMYGPHPLAKNADYMQAHLERNMSNVMTFKNHPSIIVWSMGNEDGDGQNFVECYKWIKEYDKTRPVQYEGATWAPDHCDIACPMYADYGAMIRHEKGNDPRPFIECEYAHAMGNSQGGFKEYWDIIRANRSVQGGFIWDFVDQAVYGISEDGNKIFQYGGDAGRYPASDQNFNNNGIIAPDRRWNPHAYEVRHQYQDVWVTPININKGEVQVYNEYFFRDLSAYYMHWALTANGEVIAENSEKLPKVAPGKKVKMVLPALVKALKSADSNKELLLGVEIRLLEDEALLEKDYAVARNQIEISDYRFPTVETLTAAQEGEIKIDEAN
;
A
#
# COMPACT_ATOMS: atom_id res chain seq x y z
N TYR A 1 4.33 -27.93 7.16
CA TYR A 1 4.26 -29.01 6.18
C TYR A 1 5.61 -29.74 6.08
N LEU A 2 5.57 -30.98 5.62
CA LEU A 2 6.76 -31.81 5.39
C LEU A 2 6.96 -31.97 3.88
N TYR A 3 8.19 -31.76 3.41
CA TYR A 3 8.56 -31.98 2.01
C TYR A 3 9.95 -32.63 1.93
N ALA A 4 10.22 -33.32 0.83
CA ALA A 4 11.52 -33.91 0.54
C ALA A 4 12.17 -33.16 -0.63
N ARG A 5 13.48 -32.98 -0.54
CA ARG A 5 14.31 -32.40 -1.60
C ARG A 5 15.37 -33.38 -2.05
N PRO A 6 15.86 -33.28 -3.30
CA PRO A 6 17.01 -34.02 -3.76
C PRO A 6 18.25 -33.71 -2.91
N GLU A 7 19.21 -34.65 -2.88
CA GLU A 7 20.51 -34.43 -2.24
C GLU A 7 21.23 -33.25 -2.89
N SER A 8 21.35 -33.27 -4.21
CA SER A 8 21.79 -32.11 -5.01
C SER A 8 20.61 -31.16 -5.20
N ARG A 9 20.77 -29.89 -4.81
CA ARG A 9 19.67 -28.91 -4.85
C ARG A 9 20.16 -27.46 -4.85
N ILE A 10 19.28 -26.57 -5.24
CA ILE A 10 19.47 -25.12 -5.07
C ILE A 10 19.11 -24.78 -3.62
N GLU A 11 20.09 -24.61 -2.74
CA GLU A 11 19.85 -24.38 -1.29
C GLU A 11 19.21 -23.02 -1.05
N ASP A 12 19.79 -21.97 -1.64
CA ASP A 12 19.26 -20.62 -1.63
C ASP A 12 19.55 -19.92 -2.96
N TYR A 13 18.79 -18.87 -3.26
CA TYR A 13 19.06 -18.03 -4.42
C TYR A 13 18.57 -16.61 -4.20
N ARG A 14 19.18 -15.67 -4.91
CA ARG A 14 18.83 -14.27 -4.88
C ARG A 14 18.82 -13.69 -6.28
N VAL A 15 17.86 -12.80 -6.57
CA VAL A 15 17.77 -12.07 -7.81
C VAL A 15 17.94 -10.56 -7.58
N TYR A 16 18.69 -9.92 -8.46
CA TYR A 16 18.93 -8.48 -8.43
C TYR A 16 18.44 -7.85 -9.73
N THR A 17 17.75 -6.72 -9.64
CA THR A 17 17.15 -6.03 -10.79
C THR A 17 17.51 -4.55 -10.84
N LYS A 18 18.78 -4.21 -10.72
CA LYS A 18 19.25 -2.83 -10.65
C LYS A 18 19.05 -2.10 -11.97
N LEU A 19 18.27 -1.00 -11.96
CA LEU A 19 18.15 -0.09 -13.11
C LEU A 19 19.38 0.81 -13.24
N ASP A 20 19.64 1.29 -14.47
CA ASP A 20 20.68 2.28 -14.73
C ASP A 20 20.28 3.69 -14.19
N SER A 21 21.18 4.66 -14.29
CA SER A 21 20.95 6.03 -13.80
C SER A 21 19.83 6.78 -14.53
N GLU A 22 19.44 6.32 -15.73
CA GLU A 22 18.32 6.85 -16.50
C GLU A 22 17.01 6.06 -16.26
N TYR A 23 17.05 5.02 -15.41
CA TYR A 23 15.95 4.09 -15.14
C TYR A 23 15.39 3.42 -16.40
N LYS A 24 16.24 3.24 -17.41
CA LYS A 24 15.84 2.72 -18.71
C LYS A 24 16.21 1.25 -18.88
N ASN A 25 17.49 0.89 -18.70
CA ASN A 25 17.98 -0.46 -18.79
C ASN A 25 18.22 -1.06 -17.41
N ALA A 26 18.43 -2.37 -17.33
CA ALA A 26 18.69 -3.06 -16.07
C ALA A 26 19.91 -3.98 -16.16
N LYS A 27 20.61 -4.10 -15.04
CA LYS A 27 21.43 -5.24 -14.71
C LYS A 27 20.55 -6.23 -13.94
N PHE A 28 20.47 -7.44 -14.45
CA PHE A 28 19.80 -8.57 -13.81
C PHE A 28 20.87 -9.55 -13.36
N ALA A 29 20.90 -9.90 -12.09
CA ALA A 29 21.86 -10.88 -11.60
C ALA A 29 21.17 -11.97 -10.80
N ILE A 30 21.76 -13.14 -10.86
CA ILE A 30 21.35 -14.33 -10.10
C ILE A 30 22.55 -14.72 -9.24
N GLU A 31 22.32 -14.90 -7.97
CA GLU A 31 23.21 -15.54 -7.00
C GLU A 31 22.51 -16.80 -6.53
N ALA A 32 23.18 -17.93 -6.51
CA ALA A 32 22.60 -19.21 -6.14
C ALA A 32 23.62 -20.05 -5.36
N ASP A 33 23.19 -20.59 -4.25
CA ASP A 33 23.93 -21.55 -3.45
C ASP A 33 23.47 -22.96 -3.80
N ILE A 34 24.38 -23.81 -4.24
CA ILE A 34 24.10 -25.16 -4.75
C ILE A 34 24.78 -26.18 -3.87
N VAL A 35 24.01 -27.08 -3.30
CA VAL A 35 24.54 -28.25 -2.59
C VAL A 35 24.86 -29.36 -3.60
N ASP A 36 26.06 -29.95 -3.50
CA ASP A 36 26.56 -31.00 -4.38
C ASP A 36 26.53 -30.57 -5.86
N SER A 37 27.31 -29.51 -6.15
CA SER A 37 27.35 -28.87 -7.48
C SER A 37 28.21 -29.62 -8.51
N GLU A 38 29.02 -30.60 -8.09
CA GLU A 38 29.96 -31.32 -8.94
C GLU A 38 29.24 -32.00 -10.13
N SER A 39 29.82 -31.82 -11.32
CA SER A 39 29.28 -32.40 -12.56
C SER A 39 27.84 -31.96 -12.92
N LYS A 40 27.41 -30.77 -12.48
CA LYS A 40 26.08 -30.21 -12.72
C LYS A 40 26.16 -28.85 -13.40
N TYR A 41 25.02 -28.36 -13.86
CA TYR A 41 24.89 -26.99 -14.35
C TYR A 41 23.52 -26.41 -14.02
N LEU A 42 23.43 -25.07 -13.97
CA LEU A 42 22.20 -24.37 -13.71
C LEU A 42 21.70 -23.72 -15.02
N LEU A 43 20.45 -24.02 -15.43
CA LEU A 43 19.78 -23.28 -16.50
C LEU A 43 19.06 -22.07 -15.90
N ALA A 44 19.32 -20.89 -16.44
CA ALA A 44 18.64 -19.67 -16.09
C ALA A 44 17.80 -19.21 -17.29
N LYS A 45 16.47 -19.31 -17.20
CA LYS A 45 15.54 -18.89 -18.24
C LYS A 45 14.60 -17.82 -17.71
N LEU A 46 14.75 -16.59 -18.20
CA LEU A 46 13.84 -15.47 -17.87
C LEU A 46 12.88 -15.24 -19.04
N VAL A 47 11.58 -15.27 -18.76
CA VAL A 47 10.52 -14.99 -19.74
C VAL A 47 9.66 -13.82 -19.30
N ASP A 48 9.12 -13.06 -20.25
CA ASP A 48 8.14 -12.02 -19.97
C ASP A 48 6.72 -12.59 -19.76
N ALA A 49 5.75 -11.72 -19.48
CA ALA A 49 4.36 -12.14 -19.23
C ALA A 49 3.70 -12.81 -20.45
N ASP A 50 4.19 -12.53 -21.65
CA ASP A 50 3.70 -13.09 -22.91
C ASP A 50 4.44 -14.40 -23.29
N GLY A 51 5.37 -14.87 -22.43
CA GLY A 51 6.18 -16.07 -22.65
C GLY A 51 7.42 -15.87 -23.54
N LYS A 52 7.71 -14.64 -23.94
CA LYS A 52 8.91 -14.33 -24.74
C LYS A 52 10.16 -14.51 -23.88
N VAL A 53 11.11 -15.25 -24.39
CA VAL A 53 12.40 -15.49 -23.73
C VAL A 53 13.25 -14.23 -23.80
N ILE A 54 13.69 -13.76 -22.64
CA ILE A 54 14.58 -12.61 -22.44
C ILE A 54 16.01 -13.07 -22.19
N ILE A 55 16.18 -14.09 -21.35
CA ILE A 55 17.46 -14.74 -21.03
C ILE A 55 17.23 -16.25 -21.15
N ASN A 56 18.20 -16.95 -21.72
CA ASN A 56 18.28 -18.40 -21.74
C ASN A 56 19.75 -18.77 -21.74
N ASP A 57 20.29 -19.10 -20.59
CA ASP A 57 21.70 -19.33 -20.38
C ASP A 57 21.96 -20.60 -19.58
N LYS A 58 23.08 -21.26 -19.90
CA LYS A 58 23.61 -22.39 -19.17
C LYS A 58 24.79 -21.90 -18.32
N ILE A 59 24.65 -21.99 -17.02
CA ILE A 59 25.68 -21.61 -16.05
C ILE A 59 26.39 -22.88 -15.62
N GLU A 60 27.65 -23.02 -16.01
CA GLU A 60 28.49 -24.12 -15.54
C GLU A 60 28.83 -23.88 -14.08
N LEU A 61 28.60 -24.89 -13.23
CA LEU A 61 28.90 -24.84 -11.81
C LEU A 61 30.38 -25.21 -11.58
N THR A 62 30.96 -24.58 -10.59
CA THR A 62 32.32 -24.83 -10.13
C THR A 62 32.27 -25.53 -8.77
N ASP A 63 33.40 -25.91 -8.20
CA ASP A 63 33.48 -26.50 -6.87
C ASP A 63 33.13 -25.53 -5.73
N SER A 64 32.67 -24.32 -6.06
CA SER A 64 32.17 -23.33 -5.11
C SER A 64 30.69 -23.56 -4.84
N ASP A 65 30.26 -23.41 -3.58
CA ASP A 65 28.85 -23.49 -3.21
C ASP A 65 28.04 -22.30 -3.76
N ALA A 66 28.67 -21.13 -3.88
CA ALA A 66 28.02 -19.89 -4.33
C ALA A 66 28.38 -19.57 -5.80
N HIS A 67 27.36 -19.33 -6.62
CA HIS A 67 27.47 -19.02 -8.04
C HIS A 67 26.78 -17.68 -8.34
N PHE A 68 27.49 -16.79 -9.06
CA PHE A 68 26.97 -15.48 -9.45
C PHE A 68 27.01 -15.28 -10.97
N LYS A 69 25.90 -14.79 -11.55
CA LYS A 69 25.81 -14.46 -12.97
C LYS A 69 25.02 -13.18 -13.20
N GLU A 70 25.59 -12.26 -13.99
CA GLU A 70 24.97 -10.97 -14.33
C GLU A 70 24.66 -10.89 -15.83
N TYR A 71 23.53 -10.25 -16.16
CA TYR A 71 23.03 -10.02 -17.51
C TYR A 71 22.62 -8.55 -17.68
N ASN A 72 22.79 -8.01 -18.89
CA ASN A 72 22.24 -6.72 -19.27
C ASN A 72 20.88 -6.90 -19.95
N VAL A 73 19.83 -6.33 -19.37
CA VAL A 73 18.47 -6.36 -19.93
C VAL A 73 18.11 -4.97 -20.45
N LYS A 74 17.91 -4.88 -21.76
CA LYS A 74 17.63 -3.62 -22.43
C LYS A 74 16.15 -3.27 -22.29
N ASN A 75 15.88 -2.10 -21.71
CA ASN A 75 14.56 -1.50 -21.56
C ASN A 75 13.47 -2.50 -21.07
N PRO A 76 13.65 -3.17 -19.91
CA PRO A 76 12.62 -4.04 -19.38
C PRO A 76 11.37 -3.24 -19.02
N LYS A 77 10.19 -3.89 -19.08
CA LYS A 77 8.98 -3.37 -18.44
C LYS A 77 9.21 -3.36 -16.94
N LYS A 78 8.97 -2.22 -16.29
CA LYS A 78 9.27 -2.02 -14.87
C LYS A 78 8.08 -2.39 -14.00
N TRP A 79 8.39 -2.83 -12.79
CA TRP A 79 7.40 -3.08 -11.76
C TRP A 79 7.20 -1.82 -10.90
N SER A 80 5.94 -1.49 -10.62
CA SER A 80 5.51 -0.54 -9.60
C SER A 80 4.13 -0.94 -9.08
N ALA A 81 3.65 -0.35 -7.97
CA ALA A 81 2.29 -0.62 -7.48
C ALA A 81 1.19 -0.21 -8.48
N GLU A 82 1.48 0.76 -9.36
CA GLU A 82 0.56 1.19 -10.44
C GLU A 82 0.63 0.29 -11.68
N ILE A 83 1.79 -0.29 -11.96
CA ILE A 83 2.06 -1.16 -13.12
C ILE A 83 2.87 -2.37 -12.63
N PRO A 84 2.20 -3.39 -12.04
CA PRO A 84 2.88 -4.52 -11.41
C PRO A 84 3.32 -5.59 -12.44
N TYR A 85 4.18 -5.21 -13.38
CA TYR A 85 4.63 -6.11 -14.44
C TYR A 85 5.68 -7.10 -13.94
N LEU A 86 5.40 -8.39 -14.10
CA LEU A 86 6.25 -9.48 -13.65
C LEU A 86 6.77 -10.32 -14.81
N TYR A 87 8.05 -10.67 -14.74
CA TYR A 87 8.70 -11.74 -15.49
C TYR A 87 8.67 -13.02 -14.67
N THR A 88 8.99 -14.16 -15.31
CA THR A 88 9.21 -15.42 -14.62
C THR A 88 10.62 -15.93 -14.94
N LEU A 89 11.44 -16.08 -13.89
CA LEU A 89 12.70 -16.78 -13.94
C LEU A 89 12.46 -18.24 -13.61
N TYR A 90 12.98 -19.15 -14.42
CA TYR A 90 13.10 -20.57 -14.12
C TYR A 90 14.58 -20.86 -13.83
N LEU A 91 14.89 -21.28 -12.62
CA LEU A 91 16.18 -21.83 -12.23
C LEU A 91 16.06 -23.35 -12.23
N THR A 92 16.80 -24.00 -13.12
CA THR A 92 16.70 -25.46 -13.26
C THR A 92 18.08 -26.07 -13.10
N LEU A 93 18.27 -26.83 -12.02
CA LEU A 93 19.47 -27.61 -11.79
C LEU A 93 19.40 -28.91 -12.57
N CYS A 94 20.45 -29.19 -13.32
CA CYS A 94 20.57 -30.37 -14.18
C CYS A 94 21.88 -31.12 -13.96
N ASP A 95 21.82 -32.43 -14.16
CA ASP A 95 23.01 -33.27 -14.29
C ASP A 95 23.73 -33.03 -15.63
N LYS A 96 24.95 -33.54 -15.73
CA LYS A 96 25.78 -33.47 -16.95
C LYS A 96 25.10 -34.03 -18.20
N ASP A 97 24.28 -35.05 -18.04
CA ASP A 97 23.52 -35.71 -19.13
C ASP A 97 22.26 -34.92 -19.55
N GLY A 98 21.90 -33.86 -18.84
CA GLY A 98 20.74 -33.03 -19.09
C GLY A 98 19.48 -33.43 -18.31
N SER A 99 19.57 -34.39 -17.43
CA SER A 99 18.46 -34.78 -16.56
C SER A 99 18.16 -33.66 -15.55
N VAL A 100 16.90 -33.27 -15.43
CA VAL A 100 16.45 -32.24 -14.48
C VAL A 100 16.40 -32.82 -13.07
N ILE A 101 17.10 -32.17 -12.14
CA ILE A 101 17.10 -32.50 -10.71
C ILE A 101 16.02 -31.70 -9.98
N GLU A 102 16.03 -30.37 -10.14
CA GLU A 102 15.10 -29.46 -9.50
C GLU A 102 14.83 -28.25 -10.41
N SER A 103 13.63 -27.70 -10.35
CA SER A 103 13.31 -26.46 -11.08
C SER A 103 12.45 -25.54 -10.22
N ILE A 104 12.89 -24.30 -10.05
CA ILE A 104 12.26 -23.28 -9.20
C ILE A 104 11.78 -22.12 -10.08
N PRO A 105 10.47 -21.85 -10.15
CA PRO A 105 9.94 -20.64 -10.76
C PRO A 105 9.98 -19.47 -9.78
N GLN A 106 10.56 -18.33 -10.18
CA GLN A 106 10.58 -17.08 -9.41
C GLN A 106 9.96 -15.94 -10.20
N LYS A 107 9.02 -15.22 -9.62
CA LYS A 107 8.50 -13.97 -10.19
C LYS A 107 9.52 -12.86 -10.00
N VAL A 108 9.77 -12.08 -11.05
CA VAL A 108 10.79 -11.03 -11.09
C VAL A 108 10.16 -9.72 -11.56
N GLY A 109 10.26 -8.68 -10.72
CA GLY A 109 9.89 -7.31 -11.07
C GLY A 109 11.12 -6.43 -11.22
N PHE A 110 11.34 -5.86 -12.40
CA PHE A 110 12.44 -4.91 -12.60
C PHE A 110 12.12 -3.56 -11.95
N ARG A 111 12.83 -3.23 -10.89
CA ARG A 111 12.68 -1.95 -10.18
C ARG A 111 13.96 -1.53 -9.49
N SER A 112 14.05 -0.24 -9.14
CA SER A 112 15.03 0.31 -8.19
C SER A 112 14.29 1.05 -7.08
N VAL A 113 14.80 0.96 -5.86
CA VAL A 113 14.35 1.74 -4.69
C VAL A 113 15.55 2.48 -4.14
N GLU A 114 15.41 3.76 -3.87
CA GLU A 114 16.49 4.59 -3.34
C GLU A 114 15.94 5.77 -2.53
N ILE A 115 16.77 6.30 -1.64
CA ILE A 115 16.53 7.59 -0.99
C ILE A 115 17.44 8.61 -1.65
N LYS A 116 16.84 9.66 -2.18
CA LYS A 116 17.55 10.76 -2.84
C LYS A 116 16.84 12.08 -2.60
N ASP A 117 17.61 13.11 -2.33
CA ASP A 117 17.10 14.45 -2.10
C ASP A 117 15.96 14.50 -1.06
N ARG A 118 16.11 13.75 0.03
CA ARG A 118 15.15 13.61 1.14
C ARG A 118 13.83 12.93 0.74
N GLN A 119 13.82 12.10 -0.30
CA GLN A 119 12.64 11.40 -0.78
C GLN A 119 12.94 9.92 -1.01
N LEU A 120 11.97 9.08 -0.73
CA LEU A 120 11.93 7.68 -1.15
C LEU A 120 11.46 7.62 -2.60
N LEU A 121 12.28 7.06 -3.47
CA LEU A 121 12.00 6.93 -4.90
C LEU A 121 11.84 5.46 -5.28
N VAL A 122 10.87 5.19 -6.14
CA VAL A 122 10.75 3.94 -6.89
C VAL A 122 10.94 4.26 -8.37
N ASN A 123 11.87 3.58 -9.03
CA ASN A 123 12.21 3.82 -10.45
C ASN A 123 12.46 5.30 -10.76
N GLY A 124 13.11 6.01 -9.84
CA GLY A 124 13.43 7.43 -9.96
C GLY A 124 12.27 8.40 -9.75
N GLN A 125 11.08 7.92 -9.35
CA GLN A 125 9.94 8.78 -9.03
C GLN A 125 9.72 8.85 -7.53
N PRO A 126 9.54 10.04 -6.94
CA PRO A 126 9.23 10.21 -5.54
C PRO A 126 7.76 9.84 -5.30
N ILE A 127 7.52 8.64 -4.78
CA ILE A 127 6.17 8.14 -4.55
C ILE A 127 5.54 8.74 -3.28
N LEU A 128 4.21 8.78 -3.23
CA LEU A 128 3.46 8.98 -2.00
C LEU A 128 3.01 7.63 -1.42
N ILE A 129 3.20 7.46 -0.13
CA ILE A 129 2.75 6.27 0.61
C ILE A 129 1.32 6.51 1.09
N LYS A 130 0.38 5.92 0.40
CA LYS A 130 -1.06 5.88 0.73
C LYS A 130 -1.31 4.55 1.43
N GLY A 131 -0.79 4.43 2.65
CA GLY A 131 -0.60 3.16 3.34
C GLY A 131 -1.61 2.87 4.45
N ALA A 132 -1.65 1.60 4.85
CA ALA A 132 -2.27 1.12 6.07
C ALA A 132 -1.39 0.04 6.72
N ASN A 133 -1.49 -0.11 8.03
CA ASN A 133 -0.94 -1.24 8.75
C ASN A 133 -1.89 -2.43 8.63
N ARG A 134 -1.39 -3.65 8.48
CA ARG A 134 -2.22 -4.84 8.37
C ARG A 134 -1.76 -5.90 9.35
N HIS A 135 -2.66 -6.27 10.26
CA HIS A 135 -2.59 -7.54 10.96
C HIS A 135 -3.20 -8.67 10.13
N GLU A 136 -2.66 -9.87 10.24
CA GLU A 136 -3.29 -11.07 9.69
C GLU A 136 -4.45 -11.49 10.58
N MET A 137 -5.70 -11.13 10.20
CA MET A 137 -6.88 -11.44 10.98
C MET A 137 -8.09 -11.76 10.09
N ASP A 138 -8.73 -12.88 10.38
CA ASP A 138 -10.02 -13.28 9.81
C ASP A 138 -11.02 -13.58 10.95
N PRO A 139 -12.27 -13.12 10.85
CA PRO A 139 -13.23 -13.28 11.95
C PRO A 139 -13.64 -14.74 12.24
N ASN A 140 -13.40 -15.67 11.30
CA ASN A 140 -13.71 -17.09 11.50
C ASN A 140 -12.50 -17.91 11.94
N THR A 141 -11.31 -17.58 11.44
CA THR A 141 -10.10 -18.42 11.55
C THR A 141 -8.96 -17.76 12.33
N GLY A 142 -9.17 -16.53 12.83
CA GLY A 142 -8.16 -15.79 13.58
C GLY A 142 -6.95 -15.44 12.71
N TYR A 143 -5.76 -15.79 13.17
CA TYR A 143 -4.49 -15.49 12.46
C TYR A 143 -4.21 -16.36 11.23
N VAL A 144 -5.05 -17.34 10.91
CA VAL A 144 -4.93 -18.15 9.69
C VAL A 144 -5.84 -17.58 8.62
N VAL A 145 -5.32 -16.66 7.83
CA VAL A 145 -6.13 -15.96 6.81
C VAL A 145 -6.20 -16.81 5.54
N PRO A 146 -7.41 -17.17 5.05
CA PRO A 146 -7.57 -17.89 3.79
C PRO A 146 -7.11 -17.05 2.58
N LEU A 147 -6.67 -17.72 1.52
CA LEU A 147 -6.19 -17.05 0.30
C LEU A 147 -7.24 -16.11 -0.30
N GLU A 148 -8.50 -16.53 -0.31
CA GLU A 148 -9.63 -15.75 -0.84
C GLU A 148 -9.81 -14.45 -0.04
N ARG A 149 -9.59 -14.50 1.28
CA ARG A 149 -9.65 -13.33 2.15
C ARG A 149 -8.49 -12.37 1.88
N MET A 150 -7.28 -12.88 1.65
CA MET A 150 -6.13 -12.06 1.27
C MET A 150 -6.39 -11.33 -0.06
N ILE A 151 -7.01 -12.00 -1.04
CA ILE A 151 -7.37 -11.40 -2.33
C ILE A 151 -8.46 -10.34 -2.13
N GLU A 152 -9.47 -10.60 -1.30
CA GLU A 152 -10.50 -9.62 -0.94
C GLU A 152 -9.90 -8.39 -0.26
N ASP A 153 -8.95 -8.57 0.67
CA ASP A 153 -8.23 -7.47 1.32
C ASP A 153 -7.54 -6.58 0.28
N ILE A 154 -6.80 -7.15 -0.67
CA ILE A 154 -6.15 -6.40 -1.74
C ILE A 154 -7.19 -5.71 -2.65
N GLN A 155 -8.31 -6.37 -2.96
CA GLN A 155 -9.39 -5.75 -3.74
C GLN A 155 -9.94 -4.50 -3.02
N ILE A 156 -10.16 -4.59 -1.71
CA ILE A 156 -10.61 -3.45 -0.90
C ILE A 156 -9.56 -2.34 -0.88
N MET A 157 -8.28 -2.69 -0.71
CA MET A 157 -7.18 -1.72 -0.79
C MET A 157 -7.19 -0.97 -2.13
N LYS A 158 -7.32 -1.69 -3.25
CA LYS A 158 -7.44 -1.07 -4.58
C LYS A 158 -8.67 -0.16 -4.69
N LYS A 159 -9.81 -0.58 -4.13
CA LYS A 159 -11.03 0.23 -4.09
C LYS A 159 -10.90 1.49 -3.24
N MET A 160 -10.01 1.48 -2.25
CA MET A 160 -9.70 2.61 -1.36
C MET A 160 -8.51 3.45 -1.82
N ASN A 161 -7.88 3.13 -2.96
CA ASN A 161 -6.64 3.77 -3.43
C ASN A 161 -5.44 3.58 -2.48
N ILE A 162 -5.46 2.57 -1.62
CA ILE A 162 -4.31 2.17 -0.80
C ILE A 162 -3.27 1.53 -1.72
N ASN A 163 -2.04 2.04 -1.69
CA ASN A 163 -0.96 1.56 -2.53
C ASN A 163 0.18 0.88 -1.75
N ALA A 164 0.12 0.93 -0.42
CA ALA A 164 1.18 0.41 0.44
C ALA A 164 0.63 -0.24 1.71
N ILE A 165 1.30 -1.27 2.19
CA ILE A 165 1.02 -1.96 3.46
C ILE A 165 2.31 -2.11 4.26
N ARG A 166 2.23 -1.87 5.58
CA ARG A 166 3.22 -2.35 6.55
C ARG A 166 2.67 -3.62 7.20
N THR A 167 3.46 -4.69 7.16
CA THR A 167 3.10 -5.96 7.82
C THR A 167 3.31 -5.80 9.32
N SER A 168 2.26 -5.45 10.02
CA SER A 168 2.32 -5.14 11.45
C SER A 168 1.91 -6.35 12.30
N HIS A 169 2.71 -6.82 13.22
CA HIS A 169 4.11 -6.46 13.51
C HIS A 169 4.95 -7.72 13.40
N TYR A 170 4.83 -8.41 12.27
CA TYR A 170 5.45 -9.71 11.98
C TYR A 170 5.39 -10.01 10.48
N PRO A 171 6.21 -10.94 9.97
CA PRO A 171 6.06 -11.44 8.61
C PRO A 171 4.69 -12.10 8.42
N ASP A 172 3.97 -11.68 7.37
CA ASP A 172 2.69 -12.27 6.95
C ASP A 172 2.89 -13.65 6.29
N ASP A 173 1.79 -14.35 5.99
CA ASP A 173 1.80 -15.57 5.18
C ASP A 173 2.58 -15.34 3.86
N PRO A 174 3.50 -16.22 3.45
CA PRO A 174 4.29 -16.04 2.23
C PRO A 174 3.47 -15.75 0.96
N ARG A 175 2.25 -16.26 0.87
CA ARG A 175 1.34 -15.99 -0.25
C ARG A 175 0.92 -14.53 -0.34
N TRP A 176 0.93 -13.78 0.78
CA TRP A 176 0.65 -12.36 0.82
C TRP A 176 1.63 -11.56 -0.04
N TYR A 177 2.91 -11.90 0.04
CA TYR A 177 3.96 -11.24 -0.74
C TYR A 177 3.81 -11.50 -2.24
N ASP A 178 3.49 -12.75 -2.63
CA ASP A 178 3.17 -13.09 -4.02
C ASP A 178 1.98 -12.30 -4.57
N LEU A 179 0.94 -12.12 -3.74
CA LEU A 179 -0.25 -11.34 -4.11
C LEU A 179 0.09 -9.84 -4.24
N CYS A 180 0.90 -9.29 -3.35
CA CYS A 180 1.38 -7.91 -3.43
C CYS A 180 2.25 -7.67 -4.67
N ASP A 181 3.11 -8.61 -5.02
CA ASP A 181 3.88 -8.59 -6.27
C ASP A 181 2.95 -8.57 -7.50
N LYS A 182 1.95 -9.44 -7.51
CA LYS A 182 1.02 -9.63 -8.62
C LYS A 182 0.07 -8.46 -8.83
N TYR A 183 -0.49 -7.94 -7.73
CA TYR A 183 -1.55 -6.93 -7.79
C TYR A 183 -1.04 -5.50 -7.57
N GLY A 184 0.24 -5.33 -7.23
CA GLY A 184 0.87 -4.02 -7.08
C GLY A 184 0.49 -3.32 -5.77
N ILE A 185 1.03 -3.82 -4.67
CA ILE A 185 1.03 -3.16 -3.36
C ILE A 185 2.48 -3.03 -2.90
N TYR A 186 2.92 -1.83 -2.53
CA TYR A 186 4.21 -1.65 -1.89
C TYR A 186 4.20 -2.23 -0.49
N LEU A 187 5.26 -2.90 -0.08
CA LEU A 187 5.39 -3.47 1.26
C LEU A 187 6.53 -2.83 2.05
N VAL A 188 6.23 -2.50 3.28
CA VAL A 188 7.18 -2.37 4.37
C VAL A 188 7.12 -3.69 5.14
N ALA A 189 8.09 -4.56 4.91
CA ALA A 189 8.12 -5.91 5.48
C ALA A 189 8.79 -5.86 6.86
N GLU A 190 8.04 -6.20 7.91
CA GLU A 190 8.48 -6.05 9.28
C GLU A 190 8.86 -7.39 9.92
N ALA A 191 9.97 -7.36 10.65
CA ALA A 191 10.40 -8.47 11.47
C ALA A 191 9.57 -8.55 12.77
N ASN A 192 9.34 -9.75 13.28
CA ASN A 192 8.55 -9.97 14.49
C ASN A 192 9.35 -9.66 15.78
N VAL A 193 9.76 -8.42 15.92
CA VAL A 193 10.40 -7.87 17.12
C VAL A 193 9.47 -6.83 17.72
N GLU A 194 8.97 -7.11 18.91
CA GLU A 194 8.16 -6.18 19.68
C GLU A 194 8.32 -6.48 21.18
N GLY A 195 8.66 -5.45 21.93
CA GLY A 195 8.83 -5.52 23.38
C GLY A 195 8.04 -4.44 24.10
N HIS A 196 6.86 -4.06 23.61
CA HIS A 196 6.06 -2.90 24.02
C HIS A 196 5.98 -2.72 25.54
N GLY A 197 5.63 -3.76 26.29
CA GLY A 197 5.54 -3.72 27.75
C GLY A 197 6.87 -3.45 28.47
N MET A 198 8.01 -3.68 27.79
CA MET A 198 9.37 -3.49 28.34
C MET A 198 10.00 -2.17 27.87
N MET A 199 9.55 -1.54 26.80
CA MET A 199 10.21 -0.38 26.21
C MET A 199 10.18 0.86 27.11
N TYR A 200 9.16 1.01 27.95
CA TYR A 200 9.02 2.11 28.92
C TYR A 200 9.75 1.88 30.24
N GLY A 201 10.34 0.70 30.42
CA GLY A 201 11.05 0.34 31.63
C GLY A 201 12.52 0.76 31.61
N PRO A 202 13.23 0.59 32.74
CA PRO A 202 14.66 0.89 32.82
C PRO A 202 15.54 -0.09 32.02
N HIS A 203 15.00 -1.21 31.58
CA HIS A 203 15.71 -2.31 30.92
C HIS A 203 14.98 -2.77 29.65
N PRO A 204 14.87 -1.92 28.61
CA PRO A 204 14.27 -2.33 27.34
C PRO A 204 15.07 -3.47 26.69
N LEU A 205 14.38 -4.39 26.01
CA LEU A 205 15.03 -5.54 25.39
C LEU A 205 16.01 -5.13 24.30
N ALA A 206 15.75 -4.03 23.62
CA ALA A 206 16.65 -3.41 22.63
C ALA A 206 18.08 -3.12 23.14
N LYS A 207 18.24 -2.93 24.46
CA LYS A 207 19.54 -2.66 25.12
C LYS A 207 20.13 -3.87 25.83
N ASN A 208 19.39 -4.94 25.96
CA ASN A 208 19.85 -6.15 26.64
C ASN A 208 20.60 -7.07 25.68
N ALA A 209 21.90 -7.27 25.91
CA ALA A 209 22.76 -8.10 25.09
C ALA A 209 22.30 -9.58 24.99
N ASP A 210 21.59 -10.09 26.00
CA ASP A 210 21.04 -11.44 25.98
C ASP A 210 19.98 -11.65 24.89
N TYR A 211 19.35 -10.57 24.43
CA TYR A 211 18.35 -10.57 23.36
C TYR A 211 18.92 -10.23 21.98
N MET A 212 20.21 -9.89 21.88
CA MET A 212 20.86 -9.52 20.60
C MET A 212 20.64 -10.58 19.53
N GLN A 213 20.92 -11.83 19.85
CA GLN A 213 20.77 -12.94 18.90
C GLN A 213 19.32 -13.10 18.43
N ALA A 214 18.36 -12.95 19.33
CA ALA A 214 16.94 -13.04 18.99
C ALA A 214 16.48 -11.91 18.05
N HIS A 215 16.96 -10.69 18.25
CA HIS A 215 16.69 -9.56 17.34
C HIS A 215 17.29 -9.80 15.95
N LEU A 216 18.55 -10.24 15.89
CA LEU A 216 19.24 -10.53 14.64
C LEU A 216 18.54 -11.65 13.86
N GLU A 217 18.26 -12.79 14.50
CA GLU A 217 17.66 -13.95 13.82
C GLU A 217 16.28 -13.65 13.24
N ARG A 218 15.44 -12.85 13.94
CA ARG A 218 14.15 -12.43 13.42
C ARG A 218 14.27 -11.53 12.19
N ASN A 219 15.20 -10.58 12.24
CA ASN A 219 15.48 -9.69 11.10
C ASN A 219 16.09 -10.48 9.93
N MET A 220 17.06 -11.36 10.20
CA MET A 220 17.65 -12.24 9.20
C MET A 220 16.60 -13.12 8.53
N SER A 221 15.75 -13.76 9.32
CA SER A 221 14.67 -14.63 8.82
C SER A 221 13.72 -13.86 7.90
N ASN A 222 13.27 -12.66 8.30
CA ASN A 222 12.42 -11.81 7.47
C ASN A 222 13.08 -11.47 6.13
N VAL A 223 14.30 -10.94 6.16
CA VAL A 223 15.01 -10.50 4.95
C VAL A 223 15.36 -11.67 4.05
N MET A 224 15.90 -12.76 4.59
CA MET A 224 16.33 -13.92 3.81
C MET A 224 15.15 -14.64 3.16
N THR A 225 14.02 -14.74 3.83
CA THR A 225 12.83 -15.39 3.28
C THR A 225 12.22 -14.58 2.13
N PHE A 226 12.14 -13.26 2.27
CA PHE A 226 11.35 -12.42 1.35
C PHE A 226 12.19 -11.56 0.39
N LYS A 227 13.50 -11.71 0.37
CA LYS A 227 14.45 -10.90 -0.43
C LYS A 227 14.12 -10.77 -1.92
N ASN A 228 13.46 -11.76 -2.51
CA ASN A 228 13.19 -11.81 -3.95
C ASN A 228 11.88 -11.14 -4.37
N HIS A 229 11.07 -10.62 -3.42
CA HIS A 229 9.80 -9.95 -3.73
C HIS A 229 10.00 -8.50 -4.17
N PRO A 230 9.57 -8.11 -5.38
CA PRO A 230 9.68 -6.72 -5.85
C PRO A 230 8.75 -5.76 -5.10
N SER A 231 7.65 -6.22 -4.51
CA SER A 231 6.73 -5.41 -3.70
C SER A 231 7.38 -4.82 -2.45
N ILE A 232 8.35 -5.51 -1.85
CA ILE A 232 9.05 -5.00 -0.68
C ILE A 232 9.97 -3.85 -1.08
N ILE A 233 9.66 -2.65 -0.60
CA ILE A 233 10.43 -1.43 -0.87
C ILE A 233 11.19 -0.92 0.35
N VAL A 234 10.84 -1.37 1.56
CA VAL A 234 11.49 -1.03 2.83
C VAL A 234 11.51 -2.25 3.73
N TRP A 235 12.63 -2.46 4.43
CA TRP A 235 12.71 -3.39 5.55
C TRP A 235 12.43 -2.67 6.85
N SER A 236 11.57 -3.22 7.72
CA SER A 236 11.31 -2.72 9.05
C SER A 236 11.85 -3.70 10.10
N MET A 237 12.66 -3.18 11.02
CA MET A 237 13.39 -4.02 11.98
C MET A 237 12.53 -4.50 13.15
N GLY A 238 11.33 -3.95 13.31
CA GLY A 238 10.40 -4.32 14.38
C GLY A 238 9.51 -3.16 14.78
N ASN A 239 8.84 -3.32 15.92
CA ASN A 239 7.90 -2.38 16.50
C ASN A 239 8.16 -2.21 18.01
N GLU A 240 7.95 -1.05 18.56
CA GLU A 240 7.81 -0.65 19.97
C GLU A 240 8.64 -1.48 21.00
N ASP A 241 9.94 -1.61 20.76
CA ASP A 241 10.88 -2.29 21.67
C ASP A 241 11.92 -1.33 22.29
N GLY A 242 11.72 -0.01 22.09
CA GLY A 242 12.70 1.02 22.41
C GLY A 242 13.89 0.99 21.45
N ASP A 243 14.89 1.88 21.67
CA ASP A 243 16.09 1.90 20.82
C ASP A 243 17.32 1.46 21.60
N GLY A 244 18.23 0.75 20.91
CA GLY A 244 19.46 0.25 21.52
C GLY A 244 20.39 -0.49 20.56
N GLN A 245 21.50 -1.01 21.13
CA GLN A 245 22.57 -1.65 20.38
C GLN A 245 22.06 -2.84 19.52
N ASN A 246 21.00 -3.53 19.95
CA ASN A 246 20.46 -4.65 19.20
C ASN A 246 19.94 -4.21 17.83
N PHE A 247 19.25 -3.08 17.73
CA PHE A 247 18.79 -2.53 16.45
C PHE A 247 19.93 -1.96 15.60
N VAL A 248 20.97 -1.39 16.21
CA VAL A 248 22.18 -0.98 15.48
C VAL A 248 22.82 -2.17 14.76
N GLU A 249 22.93 -3.32 15.42
CA GLU A 249 23.49 -4.52 14.80
C GLU A 249 22.54 -5.12 13.74
N CYS A 250 21.22 -5.11 13.96
CA CYS A 250 20.23 -5.50 12.94
C CYS A 250 20.36 -4.63 11.68
N TYR A 251 20.42 -3.30 11.84
CA TYR A 251 20.60 -2.37 10.73
C TYR A 251 21.87 -2.65 9.94
N LYS A 252 23.01 -2.80 10.62
CA LYS A 252 24.30 -3.11 9.97
C LYS A 252 24.21 -4.39 9.14
N TRP A 253 23.66 -5.45 9.74
CA TRP A 253 23.50 -6.72 9.05
C TRP A 253 22.62 -6.60 7.81
N ILE A 254 21.44 -5.96 7.92
CA ILE A 254 20.54 -5.77 6.77
C ILE A 254 21.22 -4.98 5.68
N LYS A 255 21.90 -3.87 6.00
CA LYS A 255 22.59 -3.00 5.01
C LYS A 255 23.77 -3.69 4.34
N GLU A 256 24.43 -4.61 5.01
CA GLU A 256 25.49 -5.44 4.42
C GLU A 256 24.90 -6.49 3.48
N TYR A 257 23.85 -7.17 3.93
CA TYR A 257 23.18 -8.24 3.20
C TYR A 257 22.35 -7.70 2.03
N ASP A 258 21.49 -6.69 2.23
CA ASP A 258 20.65 -6.07 1.19
C ASP A 258 20.92 -4.58 1.00
N LYS A 259 21.67 -4.25 -0.04
CA LYS A 259 22.01 -2.86 -0.43
C LYS A 259 20.96 -2.23 -1.35
N THR A 260 19.86 -2.92 -1.62
CA THR A 260 18.86 -2.51 -2.63
C THR A 260 17.62 -1.82 -2.03
N ARG A 261 17.47 -1.85 -0.71
CA ARG A 261 16.33 -1.30 0.02
C ARG A 261 16.76 -0.49 1.23
N PRO A 262 16.03 0.58 1.56
CA PRO A 262 16.18 1.26 2.85
C PRO A 262 15.64 0.41 3.99
N VAL A 263 16.06 0.78 5.20
CA VAL A 263 15.68 0.16 6.47
C VAL A 263 15.05 1.20 7.37
N GLN A 264 13.96 0.84 8.02
CA GLN A 264 13.30 1.69 9.02
C GLN A 264 13.11 0.97 10.36
N TYR A 265 12.97 1.76 11.41
CA TYR A 265 12.51 1.36 12.72
C TYR A 265 12.03 2.60 13.49
N GLU A 266 10.81 2.57 14.04
CA GLU A 266 10.22 3.75 14.68
C GLU A 266 10.98 4.20 15.93
N GLY A 267 11.43 3.25 16.77
CA GLY A 267 12.24 3.55 17.95
C GLY A 267 13.55 4.28 17.64
N ALA A 268 14.09 4.12 16.42
CA ALA A 268 15.26 4.81 15.91
C ALA A 268 14.93 6.02 15.02
N THR A 269 13.68 6.50 15.01
CA THR A 269 13.25 7.63 14.17
C THR A 269 14.17 8.83 14.28
N TRP A 270 14.68 9.12 15.46
CA TRP A 270 15.57 10.27 15.72
C TRP A 270 17.07 9.91 15.68
N ALA A 271 17.40 8.69 15.24
CA ALA A 271 18.77 8.17 15.15
C ALA A 271 19.13 7.86 13.68
N PRO A 272 19.57 8.87 12.89
CA PRO A 272 19.79 8.72 11.45
C PRO A 272 20.97 7.80 11.08
N ASP A 273 21.77 7.36 12.01
CA ASP A 273 22.90 6.45 11.83
C ASP A 273 22.48 4.96 11.69
N HIS A 274 21.26 4.61 12.11
CA HIS A 274 20.71 3.27 11.95
C HIS A 274 19.21 3.23 11.60
N CYS A 275 18.73 4.27 10.89
CA CYS A 275 17.39 4.31 10.31
C CYS A 275 17.38 5.23 9.08
N ASP A 276 17.07 4.69 7.91
CA ASP A 276 17.12 5.43 6.64
C ASP A 276 15.90 6.35 6.42
N ILE A 277 14.82 6.18 7.18
CA ILE A 277 13.55 6.91 7.06
C ILE A 277 13.19 7.51 8.43
N ALA A 278 12.84 8.78 8.50
CA ALA A 278 12.20 9.33 9.67
C ALA A 278 10.75 8.83 9.71
N CYS A 279 10.48 7.83 10.55
CA CYS A 279 9.22 7.08 10.57
C CYS A 279 8.55 7.10 11.96
N PRO A 280 8.16 8.30 12.48
CA PRO A 280 7.50 8.38 13.76
C PRO A 280 6.12 7.75 13.75
N MET A 281 5.56 7.52 14.94
CA MET A 281 4.16 7.22 15.15
C MET A 281 3.40 8.49 15.57
N TYR A 282 2.22 8.69 14.98
CA TYR A 282 1.24 9.71 15.38
C TYR A 282 1.82 11.13 15.52
N ALA A 283 2.73 11.49 14.61
CA ALA A 283 3.31 12.82 14.60
C ALA A 283 2.24 13.89 14.28
N ASP A 284 2.32 15.02 14.98
CA ASP A 284 1.43 16.14 14.71
C ASP A 284 1.78 16.87 13.40
N TYR A 285 0.86 17.67 12.89
CA TYR A 285 1.06 18.49 11.69
C TYR A 285 2.31 19.38 11.79
N GLY A 286 2.59 19.87 13.01
CA GLY A 286 3.77 20.69 13.28
C GLY A 286 5.07 19.92 13.12
N ALA A 287 5.12 18.64 13.48
CA ALA A 287 6.29 17.79 13.31
C ALA A 287 6.61 17.58 11.82
N MET A 288 5.62 17.30 10.98
CA MET A 288 5.77 17.20 9.52
C MET A 288 6.36 18.49 8.93
N ILE A 289 5.79 19.64 9.31
CA ILE A 289 6.26 20.96 8.83
C ILE A 289 7.67 21.27 9.34
N ARG A 290 7.99 20.92 10.61
CA ARG A 290 9.35 21.08 11.16
C ARG A 290 10.36 20.20 10.43
N HIS A 291 9.99 18.96 10.09
CA HIS A 291 10.86 18.07 9.31
C HIS A 291 11.18 18.67 7.95
N GLU A 292 10.17 19.12 7.18
CA GLU A 292 10.39 19.75 5.87
C GLU A 292 11.30 20.98 5.96
N LYS A 293 11.12 21.85 6.96
CA LYS A 293 11.93 23.04 7.18
C LYS A 293 13.32 22.74 7.77
N GLY A 294 13.52 21.54 8.29
CA GLY A 294 14.76 21.11 8.93
C GLY A 294 15.81 20.61 7.94
N ASN A 295 16.90 20.07 8.48
CA ASN A 295 18.05 19.58 7.73
C ASN A 295 18.18 18.04 7.78
N ASP A 296 17.18 17.31 8.23
CA ASP A 296 17.21 15.84 8.21
C ASP A 296 17.30 15.37 6.75
N PRO A 297 18.31 14.58 6.37
CA PRO A 297 18.48 14.13 5.00
C PRO A 297 17.50 13.03 4.57
N ARG A 298 16.70 12.52 5.49
CA ARG A 298 15.80 11.39 5.29
C ARG A 298 14.41 11.84 4.83
N PRO A 299 13.65 11.00 4.10
CA PRO A 299 12.21 11.18 3.93
C PRO A 299 11.49 11.02 5.27
N PHE A 300 10.33 11.67 5.41
CA PHE A 300 9.42 11.52 6.53
C PHE A 300 8.20 10.70 6.06
N ILE A 301 8.04 9.52 6.65
CA ILE A 301 6.94 8.60 6.34
C ILE A 301 6.48 8.00 7.67
N GLU A 302 5.27 8.34 8.12
CA GLU A 302 4.77 7.82 9.40
C GLU A 302 4.52 6.31 9.31
N CYS A 303 5.14 5.54 10.19
CA CYS A 303 4.86 4.10 10.24
C CYS A 303 3.48 3.82 10.84
N GLU A 304 2.95 4.75 11.65
CA GLU A 304 1.57 4.73 12.13
C GLU A 304 1.03 6.16 12.23
N TYR A 305 -0.18 6.40 11.71
CA TYR A 305 -0.90 7.65 11.89
C TYR A 305 -2.41 7.45 11.78
N ALA A 306 -3.18 8.51 12.05
CA ALA A 306 -4.63 8.55 11.85
C ALA A 306 -5.36 7.34 12.46
N HIS A 307 -5.10 7.07 13.76
CA HIS A 307 -5.66 5.96 14.54
C HIS A 307 -7.18 5.87 14.40
N ALA A 308 -7.68 4.71 13.92
CA ALA A 308 -9.05 4.55 13.46
C ALA A 308 -10.02 3.93 14.49
N MET A 309 -9.68 3.95 15.78
CA MET A 309 -10.52 3.37 16.84
C MET A 309 -11.80 4.18 17.06
N GLY A 310 -12.97 3.56 16.89
CA GLY A 310 -14.26 4.16 17.13
C GLY A 310 -14.55 5.36 16.22
N ASN A 311 -15.13 6.43 16.77
CA ASN A 311 -15.39 7.67 16.03
C ASN A 311 -14.14 8.55 16.01
N SER A 312 -13.23 8.29 15.08
CA SER A 312 -11.91 8.90 14.98
C SER A 312 -11.57 9.30 13.53
N GLN A 313 -10.27 9.50 13.23
CA GLN A 313 -9.73 9.95 11.93
C GLN A 313 -10.20 11.34 11.48
N GLY A 314 -10.62 12.21 12.38
CA GLY A 314 -10.80 13.64 12.11
C GLY A 314 -9.48 14.30 11.69
N GLY A 315 -9.54 15.27 10.76
CA GLY A 315 -8.34 15.96 10.28
C GLY A 315 -7.52 15.19 9.25
N PHE A 316 -8.05 14.12 8.64
CA PHE A 316 -7.32 13.31 7.66
C PHE A 316 -6.97 14.10 6.39
N LYS A 317 -7.87 14.99 5.95
CA LYS A 317 -7.61 15.92 4.85
C LYS A 317 -6.42 16.83 5.13
N GLU A 318 -6.31 17.36 6.34
CA GLU A 318 -5.24 18.26 6.75
C GLU A 318 -3.87 17.58 6.73
N TYR A 319 -3.77 16.29 7.10
CA TYR A 319 -2.56 15.49 6.88
C TYR A 319 -2.18 15.49 5.40
N TRP A 320 -3.14 15.20 4.51
CA TRP A 320 -2.87 15.09 3.07
C TRP A 320 -2.63 16.43 2.38
N ASP A 321 -3.20 17.53 2.88
CA ASP A 321 -2.84 18.88 2.44
C ASP A 321 -1.36 19.18 2.75
N ILE A 322 -0.89 18.81 3.96
CA ILE A 322 0.52 18.98 4.36
C ILE A 322 1.43 18.05 3.56
N ILE A 323 1.09 16.77 3.41
CA ILE A 323 1.88 15.80 2.66
C ILE A 323 2.07 16.28 1.21
N ARG A 324 1.01 16.71 0.54
CA ARG A 324 1.09 17.21 -0.83
C ARG A 324 1.84 18.53 -0.97
N ALA A 325 1.87 19.35 0.07
CA ALA A 325 2.56 20.64 0.06
C ALA A 325 4.06 20.55 0.41
N ASN A 326 4.52 19.43 0.99
CA ASN A 326 5.87 19.30 1.55
C ASN A 326 6.59 18.11 0.93
N ARG A 327 7.71 18.38 0.27
CA ARG A 327 8.38 17.43 -0.60
C ARG A 327 8.96 16.22 0.13
N SER A 328 9.53 16.43 1.31
CA SER A 328 10.15 15.36 2.10
C SER A 328 9.17 14.56 2.95
N VAL A 329 7.89 14.98 3.00
CA VAL A 329 6.82 14.29 3.73
C VAL A 329 6.01 13.47 2.74
N GLN A 330 6.14 12.15 2.79
CA GLN A 330 5.65 11.29 1.72
C GLN A 330 4.47 10.39 2.12
N GLY A 331 3.75 10.71 3.20
CA GLY A 331 2.60 9.95 3.65
C GLY A 331 2.87 9.08 4.87
N GLY A 332 2.18 7.96 4.95
CA GLY A 332 2.28 7.04 6.09
C GLY A 332 1.31 5.87 6.01
N PHE A 333 1.26 5.12 7.12
CA PHE A 333 0.44 3.92 7.25
C PHE A 333 -0.61 4.13 8.34
N ILE A 334 -1.89 4.13 7.96
CA ILE A 334 -3.02 4.26 8.90
C ILE A 334 -2.98 3.11 9.90
N TRP A 335 -3.19 3.36 11.17
CA TRP A 335 -3.45 2.36 12.17
C TRP A 335 -4.95 2.18 12.38
N ASP A 336 -5.60 1.03 11.94
CA ASP A 336 -5.02 0.04 11.04
C ASP A 336 -6.02 -0.31 9.92
N PHE A 337 -5.78 -1.37 9.15
CA PHE A 337 -6.61 -1.75 8.01
C PHE A 337 -7.92 -2.41 8.44
N VAL A 338 -7.89 -3.39 9.36
CA VAL A 338 -9.05 -4.20 9.71
C VAL A 338 -9.20 -4.37 11.22
N ASP A 339 -10.41 -4.17 11.73
CA ASP A 339 -10.74 -4.49 13.12
C ASP A 339 -10.38 -5.94 13.46
N GLN A 340 -9.58 -6.15 14.51
CA GLN A 340 -9.00 -7.44 14.87
C GLN A 340 -9.93 -8.21 15.83
N ALA A 341 -11.14 -8.52 15.38
CA ALA A 341 -12.12 -9.25 16.17
C ALA A 341 -12.57 -10.54 15.47
N VAL A 342 -12.99 -11.50 16.26
CA VAL A 342 -13.48 -12.81 15.80
C VAL A 342 -14.98 -12.96 16.04
N TYR A 343 -15.63 -13.83 15.29
CA TYR A 343 -17.05 -14.14 15.55
C TYR A 343 -17.24 -14.86 16.86
N GLY A 344 -18.27 -14.45 17.57
CA GLY A 344 -18.75 -15.09 18.78
C GLY A 344 -20.26 -14.99 18.90
N ILE A 345 -20.78 -15.55 20.00
CA ILE A 345 -22.21 -15.52 20.33
C ILE A 345 -22.37 -14.81 21.67
N SER A 346 -23.20 -13.76 21.71
CA SER A 346 -23.53 -13.06 22.94
C SER A 346 -24.40 -13.94 23.88
N GLU A 347 -24.55 -13.51 25.11
CA GLU A 347 -25.46 -14.18 26.11
C GLU A 347 -26.90 -14.30 25.59
N ASP A 348 -27.34 -13.33 24.78
CA ASP A 348 -28.69 -13.33 24.16
C ASP A 348 -28.76 -14.18 22.89
N GLY A 349 -27.69 -14.91 22.52
CA GLY A 349 -27.63 -15.78 21.35
C GLY A 349 -27.41 -15.06 20.01
N ASN A 350 -27.07 -13.77 20.00
CA ASN A 350 -26.76 -13.01 18.78
C ASN A 350 -25.32 -13.22 18.35
N LYS A 351 -25.10 -13.26 17.02
CA LYS A 351 -23.76 -13.24 16.45
C LYS A 351 -23.13 -11.85 16.63
N ILE A 352 -21.99 -11.81 17.26
CA ILE A 352 -21.23 -10.57 17.53
C ILE A 352 -19.78 -10.73 17.09
N PHE A 353 -19.05 -9.62 17.05
CA PHE A 353 -17.59 -9.63 16.99
C PHE A 353 -17.04 -9.56 18.41
N GLN A 354 -16.27 -10.57 18.77
CA GLN A 354 -15.62 -10.67 20.08
C GLN A 354 -14.16 -10.21 20.00
N TYR A 355 -13.70 -9.55 21.06
CA TYR A 355 -12.31 -9.12 21.22
C TYR A 355 -11.88 -9.28 22.69
N GLY A 356 -10.59 -9.14 22.99
CA GLY A 356 -9.96 -9.09 24.30
C GLY A 356 -10.79 -9.68 25.43
N GLY A 357 -11.43 -8.89 26.27
CA GLY A 357 -12.17 -9.31 27.46
C GLY A 357 -13.29 -10.32 27.26
N ASP A 358 -13.81 -10.49 26.04
CA ASP A 358 -14.88 -11.45 25.72
C ASP A 358 -14.39 -12.91 25.75
N ALA A 359 -13.08 -13.13 25.62
CA ALA A 359 -12.48 -14.48 25.71
C ALA A 359 -12.32 -14.99 27.17
N GLY A 360 -12.83 -14.25 28.15
CA GLY A 360 -12.76 -14.57 29.55
C GLY A 360 -11.83 -13.67 30.37
N ARG A 361 -11.67 -14.01 31.65
CA ARG A 361 -10.90 -13.20 32.60
C ARG A 361 -9.40 -13.21 32.38
N TYR A 362 -8.88 -14.21 31.69
CA TYR A 362 -7.49 -14.38 31.33
C TYR A 362 -7.34 -14.75 29.85
N PRO A 363 -6.37 -14.20 29.14
CA PRO A 363 -5.39 -13.20 29.56
C PRO A 363 -6.02 -11.83 29.80
N ALA A 364 -5.23 -10.86 30.33
CA ALA A 364 -5.62 -9.45 30.46
C ALA A 364 -6.09 -8.90 29.11
N SER A 365 -6.94 -7.88 29.16
CA SER A 365 -7.56 -7.31 27.97
C SER A 365 -7.41 -5.79 27.98
N ASP A 366 -7.03 -5.20 26.84
CA ASP A 366 -7.10 -3.76 26.58
C ASP A 366 -8.47 -3.34 26.02
N GLN A 367 -9.50 -4.15 26.27
CA GLN A 367 -10.87 -3.93 25.80
C GLN A 367 -10.96 -3.86 24.28
N ASN A 368 -11.54 -2.78 23.70
CA ASN A 368 -11.70 -2.60 22.27
C ASN A 368 -10.48 -2.02 21.57
N PHE A 369 -9.31 -1.99 22.21
CA PHE A 369 -8.12 -1.32 21.67
C PHE A 369 -7.52 -2.01 20.42
N ASN A 370 -7.97 -3.21 20.08
CA ASN A 370 -7.66 -3.94 18.85
C ASN A 370 -8.69 -3.75 17.72
N ASN A 371 -9.70 -2.89 17.93
CA ASN A 371 -10.71 -2.53 16.93
C ASN A 371 -10.41 -1.13 16.38
N ASN A 372 -9.37 -1.05 15.57
CA ASN A 372 -8.79 0.18 15.02
C ASN A 372 -8.92 0.25 13.50
N GLY A 373 -9.68 -0.68 12.90
CA GLY A 373 -9.74 -0.86 11.46
C GLY A 373 -10.50 0.23 10.72
N ILE A 374 -9.98 0.62 9.55
CA ILE A 374 -10.78 1.39 8.59
C ILE A 374 -11.91 0.55 7.98
N ILE A 375 -11.85 -0.77 8.15
CA ILE A 375 -12.93 -1.70 7.83
C ILE A 375 -13.21 -2.64 9.01
N ALA A 376 -14.46 -3.10 9.10
CA ALA A 376 -14.91 -4.08 10.07
C ALA A 376 -14.31 -5.47 9.83
N PRO A 377 -14.34 -6.41 10.81
CA PRO A 377 -13.77 -7.74 10.65
C PRO A 377 -14.33 -8.54 9.47
N ASP A 378 -15.60 -8.31 9.11
CA ASP A 378 -16.29 -8.90 7.96
C ASP A 378 -16.04 -8.15 6.63
N ARG A 379 -15.11 -7.20 6.61
CA ARG A 379 -14.68 -6.38 5.48
C ARG A 379 -15.69 -5.31 5.03
N ARG A 380 -16.75 -5.05 5.80
CA ARG A 380 -17.59 -3.87 5.57
C ARG A 380 -16.80 -2.61 5.88
N TRP A 381 -16.99 -1.57 5.06
CA TRP A 381 -16.33 -0.29 5.24
C TRP A 381 -16.92 0.46 6.45
N ASN A 382 -16.06 0.93 7.32
CA ASN A 382 -16.40 1.88 8.36
C ASN A 382 -16.61 3.29 7.73
N PRO A 383 -17.34 4.20 8.38
CA PRO A 383 -17.63 5.53 7.78
C PRO A 383 -16.40 6.31 7.33
N HIS A 384 -15.32 6.26 8.09
CA HIS A 384 -14.08 6.97 7.78
C HIS A 384 -13.30 6.37 6.58
N ALA A 385 -13.57 5.15 6.17
CA ALA A 385 -12.99 4.55 4.97
C ALA A 385 -13.27 5.35 3.69
N TYR A 386 -14.41 6.03 3.63
CA TYR A 386 -14.78 6.86 2.47
C TYR A 386 -13.93 8.12 2.37
N GLU A 387 -13.56 8.72 3.50
CA GLU A 387 -12.60 9.85 3.54
C GLU A 387 -11.20 9.39 3.15
N VAL A 388 -10.73 8.23 3.66
CA VAL A 388 -9.46 7.62 3.25
C VAL A 388 -9.42 7.43 1.73
N ARG A 389 -10.46 6.81 1.16
CA ARG A 389 -10.57 6.60 -0.28
C ARG A 389 -10.49 7.91 -1.06
N HIS A 390 -11.13 8.98 -0.57
CA HIS A 390 -11.13 10.28 -1.22
C HIS A 390 -9.74 10.92 -1.16
N GLN A 391 -9.10 10.96 0.00
CA GLN A 391 -7.79 11.58 0.15
C GLN A 391 -6.67 10.79 -0.55
N TYR A 392 -6.84 9.48 -0.73
CA TYR A 392 -5.87 8.62 -1.41
C TYR A 392 -6.03 8.55 -2.93
N GLN A 393 -7.06 9.18 -3.51
CA GLN A 393 -7.24 9.16 -4.97
C GLN A 393 -6.07 9.82 -5.73
N ASP A 394 -5.86 9.37 -6.97
CA ASP A 394 -4.76 9.82 -7.83
C ASP A 394 -5.21 10.75 -8.97
N VAL A 395 -6.51 11.05 -9.07
CA VAL A 395 -7.03 11.95 -10.09
C VAL A 395 -7.92 13.01 -9.46
N TRP A 396 -7.56 14.26 -9.69
CA TRP A 396 -8.25 15.41 -9.11
C TRP A 396 -8.89 16.24 -10.20
N VAL A 397 -10.18 16.59 -10.01
CA VAL A 397 -10.92 17.50 -10.90
C VAL A 397 -11.31 18.73 -10.13
N THR A 398 -10.83 19.88 -10.58
CA THR A 398 -11.09 21.18 -9.95
C THR A 398 -11.67 22.18 -10.94
N PRO A 399 -12.52 23.14 -10.51
CA PRO A 399 -13.10 24.13 -11.39
C PRO A 399 -12.06 25.15 -11.84
N ILE A 400 -12.10 25.55 -13.12
CA ILE A 400 -11.40 26.73 -13.66
C ILE A 400 -12.41 27.85 -13.88
N ASN A 401 -13.45 27.57 -14.67
CA ASN A 401 -14.59 28.47 -14.90
C ASN A 401 -15.82 27.60 -15.18
N ILE A 402 -16.57 27.31 -14.15
CA ILE A 402 -17.65 26.34 -14.22
C ILE A 402 -18.80 26.81 -15.14
N ASN A 403 -19.05 28.14 -15.23
CA ASN A 403 -20.07 28.71 -16.13
C ASN A 403 -19.71 28.52 -17.61
N LYS A 404 -18.43 28.32 -17.91
CA LYS A 404 -17.93 27.95 -19.25
C LYS A 404 -17.71 26.45 -19.39
N GLY A 405 -18.06 25.65 -18.38
CA GLY A 405 -17.80 24.22 -18.32
C GLY A 405 -16.31 23.87 -18.22
N GLU A 406 -15.46 24.80 -17.81
CA GLU A 406 -14.01 24.61 -17.76
C GLU A 406 -13.58 23.99 -16.43
N VAL A 407 -12.96 22.82 -16.50
CA VAL A 407 -12.38 22.10 -15.37
C VAL A 407 -10.92 21.75 -15.65
N GLN A 408 -10.13 21.60 -14.58
CA GLN A 408 -8.77 21.08 -14.62
C GLN A 408 -8.78 19.64 -14.13
N VAL A 409 -8.19 18.74 -14.91
CA VAL A 409 -7.90 17.35 -14.49
C VAL A 409 -6.42 17.25 -14.18
N TYR A 410 -6.08 16.82 -12.98
CA TYR A 410 -4.72 16.57 -12.53
C TYR A 410 -4.49 15.06 -12.34
N ASN A 411 -3.47 14.53 -12.99
CA ASN A 411 -3.00 13.17 -12.83
C ASN A 411 -1.91 13.13 -11.75
N GLU A 412 -2.20 12.61 -10.56
CA GLU A 412 -1.26 12.47 -9.43
C GLU A 412 -0.52 11.12 -9.48
N TYR A 413 -0.87 10.20 -10.37
CA TYR A 413 -0.09 8.97 -10.58
C TYR A 413 1.37 9.27 -10.92
N PHE A 414 2.26 8.32 -10.63
CA PHE A 414 3.70 8.43 -10.88
C PHE A 414 4.14 7.70 -12.14
N PHE A 415 3.42 6.68 -12.58
CA PHE A 415 3.84 5.79 -13.66
C PHE A 415 2.80 5.62 -14.77
N ARG A 416 1.52 5.81 -14.50
CA ARG A 416 0.46 5.61 -15.49
C ARG A 416 -0.18 6.91 -15.95
N ASP A 417 -0.54 6.98 -17.24
CA ASP A 417 -1.35 8.07 -17.78
C ASP A 417 -2.86 7.79 -17.62
N LEU A 418 -3.68 8.78 -18.00
CA LEU A 418 -5.14 8.67 -17.83
C LEU A 418 -5.87 8.03 -19.03
N SER A 419 -5.18 7.36 -19.96
CA SER A 419 -5.83 6.77 -21.14
C SER A 419 -6.72 5.56 -20.85
N ALA A 420 -6.57 4.94 -19.66
CA ALA A 420 -7.41 3.84 -19.20
C ALA A 420 -8.71 4.27 -18.53
N TYR A 421 -9.00 5.57 -18.50
CA TYR A 421 -10.13 6.12 -17.75
C TYR A 421 -11.01 7.03 -18.60
N TYR A 422 -12.25 7.23 -18.14
CA TYR A 422 -13.16 8.26 -18.60
C TYR A 422 -13.73 9.05 -17.42
N MET A 423 -14.21 10.27 -17.69
CA MET A 423 -14.91 11.10 -16.72
C MET A 423 -16.40 10.91 -16.89
N HIS A 424 -17.10 10.57 -15.82
CA HIS A 424 -18.55 10.69 -15.72
C HIS A 424 -18.87 11.85 -14.79
N TRP A 425 -19.84 12.70 -15.16
CA TRP A 425 -20.28 13.78 -14.30
C TRP A 425 -21.80 13.85 -14.25
N ALA A 426 -22.33 14.28 -13.10
CA ALA A 426 -23.73 14.51 -12.85
C ALA A 426 -23.93 15.88 -12.19
N LEU A 427 -24.82 16.70 -12.74
CA LEU A 427 -25.28 17.95 -12.14
C LEU A 427 -26.56 17.67 -11.34
N THR A 428 -26.54 18.02 -10.05
CA THR A 428 -27.72 17.88 -9.17
C THR A 428 -28.28 19.24 -8.80
N ALA A 429 -29.59 19.30 -8.60
CA ALA A 429 -30.30 20.46 -8.07
C ALA A 429 -31.09 20.01 -6.83
N ASN A 430 -30.73 20.51 -5.64
CA ASN A 430 -31.27 20.07 -4.34
C ASN A 430 -31.23 18.53 -4.20
N GLY A 431 -30.10 17.90 -4.59
CA GLY A 431 -29.89 16.46 -4.52
C GLY A 431 -30.43 15.62 -5.68
N GLU A 432 -31.29 16.18 -6.55
CA GLU A 432 -31.83 15.46 -7.72
C GLU A 432 -30.96 15.67 -8.95
N VAL A 433 -30.61 14.59 -9.66
CA VAL A 433 -29.86 14.67 -10.92
C VAL A 433 -30.70 15.32 -12.00
N ILE A 434 -30.25 16.45 -12.55
CA ILE A 434 -30.91 17.21 -13.62
C ILE A 434 -30.19 17.08 -14.98
N ALA A 435 -28.93 16.67 -14.98
CA ALA A 435 -28.17 16.37 -16.19
C ALA A 435 -26.96 15.49 -15.84
N GLU A 436 -26.59 14.61 -16.75
CA GLU A 436 -25.36 13.80 -16.64
C GLU A 436 -24.75 13.57 -18.03
N ASN A 437 -23.46 13.30 -18.08
CA ASN A 437 -22.76 12.89 -19.30
C ASN A 437 -21.44 12.20 -18.97
N SER A 438 -20.86 11.58 -19.99
CA SER A 438 -19.53 10.96 -19.91
C SER A 438 -18.61 11.54 -20.97
N GLU A 439 -17.36 11.80 -20.59
CA GLU A 439 -16.32 12.40 -21.44
C GLU A 439 -15.09 11.52 -21.43
N LYS A 440 -14.54 11.22 -22.60
CA LYS A 440 -13.25 10.52 -22.71
C LYS A 440 -12.13 11.41 -22.16
N LEU A 441 -11.29 10.86 -21.28
CA LEU A 441 -10.10 11.57 -20.84
C LEU A 441 -9.02 11.56 -21.94
N PRO A 442 -8.33 12.69 -22.13
CA PRO A 442 -7.13 12.70 -22.95
C PRO A 442 -5.99 11.94 -22.26
N LYS A 443 -4.95 11.62 -23.02
CA LYS A 443 -3.72 11.07 -22.47
C LYS A 443 -2.99 12.12 -21.64
N VAL A 444 -3.21 12.11 -20.32
CA VAL A 444 -2.53 12.99 -19.36
C VAL A 444 -1.39 12.21 -18.71
N ALA A 445 -0.17 12.62 -18.97
CA ALA A 445 1.00 11.95 -18.41
C ALA A 445 1.06 12.10 -16.86
N PRO A 446 1.79 11.23 -16.15
CA PRO A 446 2.00 11.32 -14.70
C PRO A 446 2.45 12.71 -14.25
N GLY A 447 1.88 13.22 -13.15
CA GLY A 447 2.17 14.54 -12.58
C GLY A 447 1.74 15.73 -13.43
N LYS A 448 0.94 15.54 -14.49
CA LYS A 448 0.53 16.62 -15.40
C LYS A 448 -0.94 16.98 -15.20
N LYS A 449 -1.26 18.20 -15.65
CA LYS A 449 -2.59 18.78 -15.63
C LYS A 449 -3.07 19.06 -17.06
N VAL A 450 -4.38 18.92 -17.27
CA VAL A 450 -5.03 19.30 -18.52
C VAL A 450 -6.31 20.07 -18.22
N LYS A 451 -6.60 21.07 -19.05
CA LYS A 451 -7.90 21.75 -19.06
C LYS A 451 -8.85 20.97 -19.96
N MET A 452 -10.06 20.73 -19.46
CA MET A 452 -11.17 20.19 -20.25
C MET A 452 -12.32 21.18 -20.28
N VAL A 453 -13.11 21.10 -21.34
CA VAL A 453 -14.37 21.86 -21.47
C VAL A 453 -15.50 20.84 -21.57
N LEU A 454 -16.57 21.05 -20.80
CA LEU A 454 -17.76 20.20 -20.73
C LEU A 454 -18.95 20.90 -21.37
N PRO A 455 -19.16 20.80 -22.71
CA PRO A 455 -20.20 21.56 -23.39
C PRO A 455 -21.64 21.24 -22.95
N ALA A 456 -21.87 19.94 -22.60
CA ALA A 456 -23.15 19.49 -22.09
C ALA A 456 -23.48 20.11 -20.73
N LEU A 457 -22.45 20.29 -19.84
CA LEU A 457 -22.60 20.98 -18.58
C LEU A 457 -23.00 22.44 -18.77
N VAL A 458 -22.36 23.16 -19.72
CA VAL A 458 -22.74 24.56 -20.03
C VAL A 458 -24.19 24.68 -20.46
N LYS A 459 -24.70 23.72 -21.25
CA LYS A 459 -26.10 23.67 -21.64
C LYS A 459 -27.02 23.42 -20.45
N ALA A 460 -26.67 22.47 -19.58
CA ALA A 460 -27.44 22.13 -18.39
C ALA A 460 -27.52 23.32 -17.41
N LEU A 461 -26.41 24.00 -17.15
CA LEU A 461 -26.34 25.16 -16.26
C LEU A 461 -27.23 26.33 -16.73
N LYS A 462 -27.40 26.54 -18.05
CA LYS A 462 -28.29 27.59 -18.59
C LYS A 462 -29.76 27.31 -18.30
N SER A 463 -30.15 26.06 -18.11
CA SER A 463 -31.53 25.65 -17.84
C SER A 463 -31.78 25.32 -16.35
N ALA A 464 -30.74 25.29 -15.54
CA ALA A 464 -30.84 25.02 -14.12
C ALA A 464 -31.45 26.20 -13.35
N ASP A 465 -32.26 25.90 -12.34
CA ASP A 465 -32.83 26.91 -11.43
C ASP A 465 -31.73 27.39 -10.47
N SER A 466 -31.31 28.64 -10.63
CA SER A 466 -30.28 29.28 -9.80
C SER A 466 -30.69 29.49 -8.32
N ASN A 467 -31.97 29.25 -7.99
CA ASN A 467 -32.43 29.32 -6.59
C ASN A 467 -32.24 28.01 -5.84
N LYS A 468 -31.86 26.93 -6.54
CA LYS A 468 -31.54 25.63 -5.94
C LYS A 468 -30.06 25.50 -5.68
N GLU A 469 -29.68 24.67 -4.71
CA GLU A 469 -28.31 24.19 -4.56
C GLU A 469 -27.92 23.41 -5.81
N LEU A 470 -26.83 23.80 -6.46
CA LEU A 470 -26.30 23.11 -7.63
C LEU A 470 -24.93 22.52 -7.29
N LEU A 471 -24.81 21.19 -7.38
CA LEU A 471 -23.56 20.47 -7.19
C LEU A 471 -23.21 19.69 -8.45
N LEU A 472 -21.94 19.75 -8.85
CA LEU A 472 -21.39 18.92 -9.92
C LEU A 472 -20.59 17.78 -9.29
N GLY A 473 -21.13 16.57 -9.30
CA GLY A 473 -20.41 15.36 -8.99
C GLY A 473 -19.59 14.91 -10.20
N VAL A 474 -18.32 14.57 -10.00
CA VAL A 474 -17.43 14.06 -11.04
C VAL A 474 -16.80 12.77 -10.59
N GLU A 475 -16.88 11.73 -11.39
CA GLU A 475 -16.25 10.44 -11.18
C GLU A 475 -15.26 10.13 -12.31
N ILE A 476 -14.08 9.62 -11.95
CA ILE A 476 -13.13 9.07 -12.90
C ILE A 476 -13.26 7.55 -12.84
N ARG A 477 -13.67 6.95 -13.94
CA ARG A 477 -14.04 5.53 -14.01
C ARG A 477 -13.15 4.76 -14.98
N LEU A 478 -12.97 3.47 -14.72
CA LEU A 478 -12.23 2.55 -15.58
C LEU A 478 -12.97 2.31 -16.91
N LEU A 479 -12.23 2.31 -18.02
CA LEU A 479 -12.75 1.96 -19.34
C LEU A 479 -12.96 0.46 -19.54
N GLU A 480 -12.11 -0.35 -18.92
CA GLU A 480 -12.11 -1.81 -19.01
C GLU A 480 -11.81 -2.41 -17.64
N ASP A 481 -12.03 -3.71 -17.48
CA ASP A 481 -11.66 -4.43 -16.26
C ASP A 481 -10.15 -4.34 -16.02
N GLU A 482 -9.77 -4.05 -14.82
CA GLU A 482 -8.40 -4.20 -14.32
C GLU A 482 -8.35 -5.31 -13.27
N ALA A 483 -7.13 -5.74 -12.88
CA ALA A 483 -6.98 -6.74 -11.85
C ALA A 483 -7.71 -6.31 -10.56
N LEU A 484 -8.71 -7.07 -10.13
CA LEU A 484 -9.55 -6.88 -8.95
C LEU A 484 -10.51 -5.65 -8.98
N LEU A 485 -10.57 -4.90 -10.07
CA LEU A 485 -11.51 -3.80 -10.26
C LEU A 485 -12.29 -4.00 -11.57
N GLU A 486 -13.60 -3.84 -11.50
CA GLU A 486 -14.47 -3.98 -12.66
C GLU A 486 -14.49 -2.70 -13.49
N LYS A 487 -14.77 -2.84 -14.77
CA LYS A 487 -15.14 -1.73 -15.65
C LYS A 487 -16.16 -0.82 -14.96
N ASP A 488 -16.08 0.46 -15.25
CA ASP A 488 -16.93 1.51 -14.69
C ASP A 488 -16.74 1.75 -13.17
N TYR A 489 -15.80 1.05 -12.50
CA TYR A 489 -15.45 1.39 -11.13
C TYR A 489 -14.88 2.81 -11.05
N ALA A 490 -15.41 3.64 -10.13
CA ALA A 490 -14.94 4.99 -9.91
C ALA A 490 -13.70 5.02 -9.01
N VAL A 491 -12.52 5.22 -9.61
CA VAL A 491 -11.23 5.31 -8.89
C VAL A 491 -11.04 6.67 -8.20
N ALA A 492 -11.72 7.71 -8.66
CA ALA A 492 -11.70 9.03 -8.03
C ALA A 492 -13.09 9.67 -8.07
N ARG A 493 -13.41 10.46 -7.04
CA ARG A 493 -14.65 11.22 -6.92
C ARG A 493 -14.36 12.63 -6.45
N ASN A 494 -14.93 13.60 -7.14
CA ASN A 494 -14.79 15.01 -6.81
C ASN A 494 -16.20 15.65 -6.84
N GLN A 495 -16.43 16.61 -5.96
CA GLN A 495 -17.66 17.39 -5.94
C GLN A 495 -17.29 18.87 -6.03
N ILE A 496 -17.98 19.59 -6.92
CA ILE A 496 -17.79 21.02 -7.15
C ILE A 496 -19.10 21.71 -6.83
N GLU A 497 -19.06 22.56 -5.83
CA GLU A 497 -20.18 23.42 -5.48
C GLU A 497 -20.31 24.55 -6.51
N ILE A 498 -21.52 24.74 -7.04
CA ILE A 498 -21.84 25.78 -8.05
C ILE A 498 -22.69 26.87 -7.43
N SER A 499 -23.66 26.50 -6.60
CA SER A 499 -24.47 27.42 -5.81
C SER A 499 -24.89 26.79 -4.49
N ASP A 500 -24.95 27.62 -3.46
CA ASP A 500 -25.27 27.24 -2.10
C ASP A 500 -26.73 26.80 -1.96
N TYR A 501 -26.97 25.90 -0.99
CA TYR A 501 -28.31 25.58 -0.53
C TYR A 501 -28.95 26.80 0.13
N ARG A 502 -30.19 27.11 -0.29
CA ARG A 502 -30.97 28.18 0.31
C ARG A 502 -32.02 27.59 1.23
N PHE A 503 -31.86 27.85 2.51
CA PHE A 503 -32.86 27.44 3.49
C PHE A 503 -34.18 28.15 3.20
N PRO A 504 -35.33 27.43 3.24
CA PRO A 504 -36.64 28.05 3.07
C PRO A 504 -36.87 29.08 4.19
N THR A 505 -37.40 30.23 3.81
CA THR A 505 -37.81 31.26 4.79
C THR A 505 -39.10 30.83 5.50
N VAL A 506 -39.36 31.40 6.69
CA VAL A 506 -40.63 31.15 7.41
C VAL A 506 -41.84 31.49 6.54
N GLU A 507 -41.75 32.50 5.68
CA GLU A 507 -42.82 32.88 4.75
C GLU A 507 -43.07 31.81 3.69
N THR A 508 -42.01 31.16 3.16
CA THR A 508 -42.13 30.04 2.20
C THR A 508 -42.67 28.77 2.85
N LEU A 509 -42.38 28.54 4.11
CA LEU A 509 -42.92 27.39 4.88
C LEU A 509 -44.41 27.59 5.24
N THR A 510 -44.81 28.83 5.56
CA THR A 510 -46.22 29.13 5.91
C THR A 510 -47.13 29.15 4.68
N ALA A 511 -46.63 29.50 3.48
CA ALA A 511 -47.40 29.44 2.24
C ALA A 511 -47.65 28.01 1.74
N ALA A 512 -46.93 27.00 2.23
CA ALA A 512 -47.06 25.59 1.84
C ALA A 512 -48.02 24.77 2.75
N GLN A 513 -48.58 25.37 3.79
CA GLN A 513 -49.42 24.65 4.77
C GLN A 513 -50.91 25.01 4.67
N GLU A 514 -51.59 24.45 3.69
CA GLU A 514 -53.02 24.09 3.84
C GLU A 514 -53.09 22.56 3.93
N GLY A 515 -52.92 22.00 5.12
CA GLY A 515 -53.06 20.59 5.40
C GLY A 515 -53.22 20.34 6.87
N GLU A 516 -54.21 19.52 7.23
CA GLU A 516 -54.49 19.07 8.62
C GLU A 516 -53.30 18.20 9.11
N ILE A 517 -52.62 18.63 10.17
CA ILE A 517 -51.63 17.80 10.86
C ILE A 517 -52.39 16.76 11.66
N LYS A 518 -52.38 15.50 11.23
CA LYS A 518 -52.83 14.36 12.06
C LYS A 518 -51.65 13.87 12.89
N ILE A 519 -51.76 14.04 14.18
CA ILE A 519 -50.84 13.42 15.14
C ILE A 519 -51.42 12.06 15.48
N ASP A 520 -50.81 10.98 14.97
CA ASP A 520 -51.10 9.64 15.48
C ASP A 520 -50.24 9.43 16.74
N GLU A 521 -50.89 9.35 17.89
CA GLU A 521 -50.27 8.84 19.12
C GLU A 521 -50.06 7.32 18.94
N ALA A 522 -48.92 6.93 18.39
CA ALA A 522 -48.45 5.56 18.42
C ALA A 522 -47.62 5.33 19.69
N ASN A 523 -48.00 4.31 20.46
CA ASN A 523 -47.42 3.84 21.73
C ASN A 523 -45.92 3.58 21.66
#